data_d9140c6bffc316d67c361d73cb3499bf
#
_entry.id   d9140c6bffc316d67c361d73cb3499bf
#
_cell.length_a   1.000
_cell.length_b   1.000
_cell.length_c   1.000
_cell.angle_alpha   90.00
_cell.angle_beta   90.00
_cell.angle_gamma   90.00
#
_symmetry.space_group_name_H-M   'P 1'
#
loop_
_entity.id
_entity.type
_entity.pdbx_description
1 polymer ?
#
loop_
_entity_poly.entity_id
_entity_poly.type
_entity_poly.pdbx_seq_one_letter_code
_entity_poly.pdbx_strand_id
1 'polypeptide(L)'
;MSSLDLPVAGKHNAQTRPAAKPRRPLSTRWISTLTLASLLLVWWLVTAAGWIEPLFLPSPGDILARAWTLLTQGYMDASLWQHLGASLGRIGLALVAATLTAIPVGIAIGYNRVARGILDPLIEFYRPIPPLAYLPLIVIWCGIGELSKVLLIYLAIFAPIAIATATGVRTVDPAKLRAAQSLGATKAQLIRHVILPSALPDILTGIRIGLGVGWSTLVAAELIAATSGLGFMVQSAAQFLVTDVVVLGILLIALIAFALEMSLRALQRKLVPWHGQSH
;
A
#
# COMPACT_ATOMS: atom_id res chain seq x y z
N MET A 1 -72.08 27.78 -39.85
CA MET A 1 -72.56 28.28 -38.60
C MET A 1 -72.96 27.03 -37.80
N SER A 2 -72.05 26.42 -37.10
CA SER A 2 -72.36 25.35 -36.17
C SER A 2 -71.16 25.26 -35.21
N SER A 3 -71.44 25.65 -34.00
CA SER A 3 -70.50 25.57 -32.87
C SER A 3 -70.35 24.10 -32.42
N LEU A 4 -69.17 23.58 -32.52
CA LEU A 4 -68.83 22.25 -31.98
C LEU A 4 -68.33 22.43 -30.53
N ASP A 5 -69.19 22.04 -29.60
CA ASP A 5 -68.86 21.90 -28.18
C ASP A 5 -67.97 20.67 -27.96
N LEU A 6 -66.75 20.93 -27.48
CA LEU A 6 -65.84 19.89 -27.06
C LEU A 6 -66.08 19.55 -25.55
N PRO A 7 -66.14 18.29 -25.18
CA PRO A 7 -66.38 17.91 -23.78
C PRO A 7 -65.12 18.15 -22.92
N VAL A 8 -65.32 18.80 -21.76
CA VAL A 8 -64.33 19.05 -20.71
C VAL A 8 -63.91 17.70 -20.08
N ALA A 9 -62.64 17.32 -20.29
CA ALA A 9 -62.03 16.13 -19.72
C ALA A 9 -62.01 16.22 -18.17
N GLY A 10 -62.57 15.24 -17.53
CA GLY A 10 -62.66 15.13 -16.08
C GLY A 10 -61.28 15.09 -15.40
N LYS A 11 -61.16 15.85 -14.32
CA LYS A 11 -59.97 15.83 -13.42
C LYS A 11 -59.89 14.48 -12.75
N HIS A 12 -58.94 13.63 -13.21
CA HIS A 12 -58.52 12.45 -12.47
C HIS A 12 -57.78 12.89 -11.18
N ASN A 13 -58.45 12.67 -10.06
CA ASN A 13 -57.83 12.79 -8.74
C ASN A 13 -56.77 11.67 -8.58
N ALA A 14 -55.54 11.99 -8.91
CA ALA A 14 -54.40 11.13 -8.60
C ALA A 14 -54.21 11.14 -7.07
N GLN A 15 -54.68 10.12 -6.42
CA GLN A 15 -54.37 9.86 -5.01
C GLN A 15 -52.85 9.67 -4.90
N THR A 16 -52.16 10.67 -4.39
CA THR A 16 -50.74 10.58 -4.05
C THR A 16 -50.53 9.55 -2.93
N ARG A 17 -50.07 8.35 -3.29
CA ARG A 17 -49.58 7.38 -2.31
C ARG A 17 -48.50 8.05 -1.47
N PRO A 18 -48.58 7.95 -0.11
CA PRO A 18 -47.50 8.49 0.72
C PRO A 18 -46.18 7.82 0.36
N ALA A 19 -45.21 8.61 -0.01
CA ALA A 19 -43.85 8.15 -0.31
C ALA A 19 -43.31 7.42 0.92
N ALA A 20 -42.97 6.14 0.78
CA ALA A 20 -42.31 5.37 1.82
C ALA A 20 -41.06 6.09 2.26
N LYS A 21 -40.94 6.41 3.56
CA LYS A 21 -39.74 7.04 4.13
C LYS A 21 -38.50 6.23 3.71
N PRO A 22 -37.48 6.86 3.11
CA PRO A 22 -36.26 6.14 2.73
C PRO A 22 -35.65 5.54 3.99
N ARG A 23 -35.51 4.21 4.02
CA ARG A 23 -34.77 3.51 5.07
C ARG A 23 -33.37 4.08 5.05
N ARG A 24 -32.92 4.69 6.14
CA ARG A 24 -31.53 5.17 6.28
C ARG A 24 -30.61 3.98 6.04
N PRO A 25 -29.73 4.02 5.02
CA PRO A 25 -28.79 2.93 4.79
C PRO A 25 -27.92 2.77 6.04
N LEU A 26 -27.73 1.53 6.48
CA LEU A 26 -26.81 1.21 7.56
C LEU A 26 -25.46 1.82 7.22
N SER A 27 -24.87 2.59 8.14
CA SER A 27 -23.55 3.19 7.93
C SER A 27 -22.55 2.08 7.58
N THR A 28 -21.79 2.24 6.51
CA THR A 28 -20.76 1.29 6.06
C THR A 28 -19.82 0.87 7.20
N ARG A 29 -19.60 1.75 8.16
CA ARG A 29 -18.79 1.47 9.37
C ARG A 29 -19.41 0.36 10.22
N TRP A 30 -20.72 0.37 10.44
CA TRP A 30 -21.42 -0.70 11.19
C TRP A 30 -21.37 -2.04 10.48
N ILE A 31 -21.49 -2.02 9.15
CA ILE A 31 -21.38 -3.25 8.36
C ILE A 31 -19.97 -3.84 8.50
N SER A 32 -18.93 -3.00 8.36
CA SER A 32 -17.54 -3.46 8.49
C SER A 32 -17.22 -3.98 9.90
N THR A 33 -17.68 -3.30 10.96
CA THR A 33 -17.46 -3.80 12.33
C THR A 33 -18.19 -5.10 12.60
N LEU A 34 -19.43 -5.25 12.12
CA LEU A 34 -20.20 -6.50 12.22
C LEU A 34 -19.51 -7.65 11.49
N THR A 35 -18.99 -7.40 10.28
CA THR A 35 -18.25 -8.40 9.52
C THR A 35 -16.99 -8.87 10.26
N LEU A 36 -16.19 -7.94 10.78
CA LEU A 36 -14.98 -8.29 11.55
C LEU A 36 -15.34 -9.05 12.83
N ALA A 37 -16.35 -8.58 13.55
CA ALA A 37 -16.82 -9.25 14.77
C ALA A 37 -17.36 -10.67 14.47
N SER A 38 -18.11 -10.84 13.37
CA SER A 38 -18.61 -12.17 12.97
C SER A 38 -17.47 -13.12 12.59
N LEU A 39 -16.44 -12.65 11.90
CA LEU A 39 -15.27 -13.47 11.55
C LEU A 39 -14.52 -13.91 12.81
N LEU A 40 -14.29 -13.01 13.76
CA LEU A 40 -13.65 -13.34 15.03
C LEU A 40 -14.50 -14.30 15.87
N LEU A 41 -15.82 -14.12 15.88
CA LEU A 41 -16.75 -15.01 16.57
C LEU A 41 -16.73 -16.40 15.95
N VAL A 42 -16.78 -16.53 14.62
CA VAL A 42 -16.69 -17.82 13.92
C VAL A 42 -15.38 -18.51 14.23
N TRP A 43 -14.26 -17.79 14.16
CA TRP A 43 -12.96 -18.33 14.53
C TRP A 43 -12.94 -18.83 15.97
N TRP A 44 -13.41 -18.04 16.92
CA TRP A 44 -13.49 -18.45 18.32
C TRP A 44 -14.40 -19.68 18.53
N LEU A 45 -15.59 -19.72 17.89
CA LEU A 45 -16.51 -20.85 17.99
C LEU A 45 -15.92 -22.14 17.43
N VAL A 46 -15.26 -22.08 16.25
CA VAL A 46 -14.64 -23.25 15.61
C VAL A 46 -13.53 -23.84 16.48
N THR A 47 -12.70 -22.97 17.06
CA THR A 47 -11.61 -23.41 17.95
C THR A 47 -12.13 -23.87 19.32
N ALA A 48 -13.12 -23.22 19.90
CA ALA A 48 -13.74 -23.62 21.16
C ALA A 48 -14.53 -24.94 21.06
N ALA A 49 -15.15 -25.22 19.89
CA ALA A 49 -15.83 -26.49 19.63
C ALA A 49 -14.87 -27.66 19.37
N GLY A 50 -13.56 -27.41 19.26
CA GLY A 50 -12.57 -28.45 19.00
C GLY A 50 -12.66 -29.08 17.61
N TRP A 51 -13.29 -28.40 16.63
CA TRP A 51 -13.43 -28.92 15.27
C TRP A 51 -12.10 -28.98 14.50
N ILE A 52 -11.17 -28.13 14.91
CA ILE A 52 -9.83 -28.05 14.32
C ILE A 52 -8.81 -28.17 15.48
N GLU A 53 -7.82 -29.01 15.30
CA GLU A 53 -6.75 -29.15 16.30
C GLU A 53 -5.98 -27.83 16.48
N PRO A 54 -5.58 -27.46 17.72
CA PRO A 54 -4.82 -26.23 17.99
C PRO A 54 -3.52 -26.10 17.20
N LEU A 55 -2.95 -27.23 16.77
CA LEU A 55 -1.78 -27.28 15.90
C LEU A 55 -2.05 -26.60 14.53
N PHE A 56 -3.25 -26.73 13.99
CA PHE A 56 -3.60 -26.13 12.68
C PHE A 56 -4.22 -24.76 12.82
N LEU A 57 -5.06 -24.56 13.83
CA LEU A 57 -5.72 -23.28 14.09
C LEU A 57 -5.77 -22.98 15.59
N PRO A 58 -4.79 -22.24 16.12
CA PRO A 58 -4.78 -21.80 17.51
C PRO A 58 -6.00 -20.92 17.84
N SER A 59 -6.45 -20.97 19.08
CA SER A 59 -7.53 -20.10 19.52
C SER A 59 -7.09 -18.63 19.61
N PRO A 60 -7.98 -17.66 19.49
CA PRO A 60 -7.63 -16.26 19.73
C PRO A 60 -7.01 -16.01 21.11
N GLY A 61 -7.42 -16.80 22.13
CA GLY A 61 -6.85 -16.74 23.47
C GLY A 61 -5.39 -17.18 23.51
N ASP A 62 -5.04 -18.27 22.84
CA ASP A 62 -3.65 -18.77 22.75
C ASP A 62 -2.75 -17.74 22.05
N ILE A 63 -3.25 -17.10 20.99
CA ILE A 63 -2.50 -16.07 20.28
C ILE A 63 -2.23 -14.85 21.17
N LEU A 64 -3.21 -14.41 21.97
CA LEU A 64 -3.01 -13.32 22.93
C LEU A 64 -2.02 -13.69 24.03
N ALA A 65 -2.10 -14.90 24.57
CA ALA A 65 -1.14 -15.40 25.54
C ALA A 65 0.28 -15.50 24.93
N ARG A 66 0.38 -15.96 23.69
CA ARG A 66 1.64 -16.01 22.95
C ARG A 66 2.19 -14.61 22.66
N ALA A 67 1.33 -13.65 22.33
CA ALA A 67 1.73 -12.25 22.12
C ALA A 67 2.39 -11.67 23.39
N TRP A 68 1.80 -11.95 24.56
CA TRP A 68 2.39 -11.55 25.84
C TRP A 68 3.76 -12.19 26.09
N THR A 69 3.87 -13.49 25.83
CA THR A 69 5.14 -14.23 25.97
C THR A 69 6.22 -13.65 25.04
N LEU A 70 5.88 -13.37 23.78
CA LEU A 70 6.83 -12.79 22.82
C LEU A 70 7.26 -11.37 23.18
N LEU A 71 6.37 -10.57 23.78
CA LEU A 71 6.70 -9.23 24.25
C LEU A 71 7.69 -9.25 25.42
N THR A 72 7.58 -10.25 26.31
CA THR A 72 8.37 -10.32 27.55
C THR A 72 9.62 -11.18 27.41
N GLN A 73 9.55 -12.29 26.67
CA GLN A 73 10.63 -13.28 26.56
C GLN A 73 11.30 -13.31 25.19
N GLY A 74 10.64 -12.74 24.15
CA GLY A 74 11.12 -12.80 22.77
C GLY A 74 10.83 -14.14 22.09
N TYR A 75 11.49 -14.35 20.93
CA TYR A 75 11.42 -15.58 20.15
C TYR A 75 12.81 -15.97 19.68
N MET A 76 13.23 -17.21 19.96
CA MET A 76 14.61 -17.69 19.77
C MET A 76 15.62 -16.75 20.47
N ASP A 77 16.66 -16.30 19.75
CA ASP A 77 17.74 -15.47 20.27
C ASP A 77 17.47 -13.96 20.19
N ALA A 78 16.21 -13.53 19.88
CA ALA A 78 15.88 -12.13 19.69
C ALA A 78 14.54 -11.75 20.34
N SER A 79 14.47 -10.52 20.84
CA SER A 79 13.21 -9.93 21.31
C SER A 79 12.29 -9.60 20.12
N LEU A 80 10.98 -9.51 20.37
CA LEU A 80 10.02 -9.08 19.35
C LEU A 80 10.39 -7.69 18.78
N TRP A 81 10.92 -6.80 19.62
CA TRP A 81 11.37 -5.47 19.22
C TRP A 81 12.57 -5.50 18.27
N GLN A 82 13.46 -6.47 18.42
CA GLN A 82 14.58 -6.66 17.49
C GLN A 82 14.11 -7.18 16.14
N HIS A 83 13.16 -8.14 16.11
CA HIS A 83 12.53 -8.57 14.86
C HIS A 83 11.80 -7.41 14.14
N LEU A 84 11.02 -6.64 14.89
CA LEU A 84 10.34 -5.44 14.38
C LEU A 84 11.33 -4.40 13.84
N GLY A 85 12.36 -4.09 14.62
CA GLY A 85 13.38 -3.10 14.25
C GLY A 85 14.15 -3.50 13.00
N ALA A 86 14.49 -4.79 12.85
CA ALA A 86 15.15 -5.31 11.66
C ALA A 86 14.27 -5.14 10.40
N SER A 87 13.01 -5.56 10.45
CA SER A 87 12.08 -5.43 9.33
C SER A 87 11.80 -3.98 8.97
N LEU A 88 11.50 -3.12 9.97
CA LEU A 88 11.23 -1.70 9.75
C LEU A 88 12.48 -0.94 9.28
N GLY A 89 13.65 -1.30 9.76
CA GLY A 89 14.92 -0.72 9.32
C GLY A 89 15.20 -1.02 7.86
N ARG A 90 15.03 -2.28 7.42
CA ARG A 90 15.20 -2.70 6.02
C ARG A 90 14.27 -1.98 5.08
N ILE A 91 12.96 -1.98 5.37
CA ILE A 91 11.98 -1.30 4.51
C ILE A 91 12.17 0.21 4.51
N GLY A 92 12.47 0.82 5.67
CA GLY A 92 12.73 2.25 5.79
C GLY A 92 13.94 2.68 4.97
N LEU A 93 15.07 1.97 5.09
CA LEU A 93 16.28 2.26 4.32
C LEU A 93 16.04 2.10 2.81
N ALA A 94 15.41 1.00 2.40
CA ALA A 94 15.08 0.75 1.00
C ALA A 94 14.12 1.81 0.44
N LEU A 95 13.09 2.20 1.19
CA LEU A 95 12.12 3.22 0.79
C LEU A 95 12.77 4.60 0.62
N VAL A 96 13.63 5.01 1.56
CA VAL A 96 14.35 6.27 1.48
C VAL A 96 15.28 6.27 0.26
N ALA A 97 16.10 5.23 0.09
CA ALA A 97 17.00 5.11 -1.04
C ALA A 97 16.25 5.12 -2.38
N ALA A 98 15.16 4.34 -2.48
CA ALA A 98 14.33 4.29 -3.68
C ALA A 98 13.66 5.64 -3.97
N THR A 99 13.15 6.33 -2.95
CA THR A 99 12.52 7.65 -3.12
C THR A 99 13.53 8.69 -3.63
N LEU A 100 14.72 8.72 -3.05
CA LEU A 100 15.78 9.67 -3.43
C LEU A 100 16.31 9.44 -4.85
N THR A 101 16.27 8.22 -5.35
CA THR A 101 16.77 7.88 -6.69
C THR A 101 15.66 7.82 -7.75
N ALA A 102 14.49 7.23 -7.42
CA ALA A 102 13.41 7.03 -8.37
C ALA A 102 12.69 8.34 -8.74
N ILE A 103 12.57 9.31 -7.81
CA ILE A 103 11.95 10.60 -8.13
C ILE A 103 12.76 11.38 -9.17
N PRO A 104 14.08 11.61 -9.01
CA PRO A 104 14.89 12.24 -10.07
C PRO A 104 14.85 11.50 -11.40
N VAL A 105 14.92 10.16 -11.38
CA VAL A 105 14.81 9.33 -12.58
C VAL A 105 13.43 9.50 -13.24
N GLY A 106 12.35 9.45 -12.48
CA GLY A 106 11.00 9.66 -12.98
C GLY A 106 10.79 11.07 -13.56
N ILE A 107 11.34 12.12 -12.92
CA ILE A 107 11.31 13.48 -13.47
C ILE A 107 12.10 13.53 -14.79
N ALA A 108 13.29 12.90 -14.86
CA ALA A 108 14.07 12.86 -16.09
C ALA A 108 13.31 12.17 -17.23
N ILE A 109 12.68 11.03 -16.98
CA ILE A 109 11.84 10.29 -17.93
C ILE A 109 10.61 11.13 -18.36
N GLY A 110 9.95 11.79 -17.40
CA GLY A 110 8.77 12.59 -17.67
C GLY A 110 9.06 13.84 -18.51
N TYR A 111 10.16 14.54 -18.22
CA TYR A 111 10.49 15.84 -18.78
C TYR A 111 11.39 15.77 -20.02
N ASN A 112 12.29 14.76 -20.14
CA ASN A 112 13.32 14.69 -21.20
C ASN A 112 13.09 13.48 -22.12
N ARG A 113 12.96 13.74 -23.45
CA ARG A 113 12.76 12.67 -24.45
C ARG A 113 13.93 11.69 -24.56
N VAL A 114 15.16 12.16 -24.38
CA VAL A 114 16.36 11.29 -24.43
C VAL A 114 16.43 10.40 -23.19
N ALA A 115 16.24 10.96 -22.00
CA ALA A 115 16.18 10.18 -20.77
C ALA A 115 15.05 9.13 -20.81
N ARG A 116 13.91 9.49 -21.38
CA ARG A 116 12.80 8.55 -21.60
C ARG A 116 13.23 7.40 -22.50
N GLY A 117 13.80 7.68 -23.66
CA GLY A 117 14.23 6.64 -24.61
C GLY A 117 15.27 5.66 -24.06
N ILE A 118 16.06 6.08 -23.06
CA ILE A 118 17.09 5.24 -22.43
C ILE A 118 16.55 4.52 -21.20
N LEU A 119 15.89 5.22 -20.28
CA LEU A 119 15.56 4.71 -18.95
C LEU A 119 14.19 3.99 -18.89
N ASP A 120 13.21 4.46 -19.65
CA ASP A 120 11.86 3.88 -19.67
C ASP A 120 11.88 2.38 -20.08
N PRO A 121 12.56 1.99 -21.20
CA PRO A 121 12.63 0.59 -21.59
C PRO A 121 13.34 -0.29 -20.55
N LEU A 122 14.34 0.23 -19.84
CA LEU A 122 15.05 -0.54 -18.81
C LEU A 122 14.12 -0.83 -17.61
N ILE A 123 13.34 0.18 -17.18
CA ILE A 123 12.39 0.03 -16.09
C ILE A 123 11.25 -0.90 -16.51
N GLU A 124 10.70 -0.75 -17.71
CA GLU A 124 9.65 -1.60 -18.22
C GLU A 124 10.08 -3.05 -18.39
N PHE A 125 11.35 -3.28 -18.72
CA PHE A 125 11.91 -4.63 -18.87
C PHE A 125 12.04 -5.35 -17.53
N TYR A 126 12.57 -4.72 -16.48
CA TYR A 126 12.78 -5.42 -15.21
C TYR A 126 11.55 -5.43 -14.30
N ARG A 127 10.64 -4.46 -14.42
CA ARG A 127 9.44 -4.33 -13.57
C ARG A 127 8.57 -5.59 -13.47
N PRO A 128 8.26 -6.32 -14.58
CA PRO A 128 7.44 -7.53 -14.52
C PRO A 128 8.18 -8.73 -13.91
N ILE A 129 9.49 -8.66 -13.72
CA ILE A 129 10.25 -9.76 -13.12
C ILE A 129 9.97 -9.78 -11.61
N PRO A 130 9.46 -10.91 -11.06
CA PRO A 130 9.23 -11.00 -9.62
C PRO A 130 10.53 -10.75 -8.85
N PRO A 131 10.54 -9.89 -7.83
CA PRO A 131 11.78 -9.57 -7.08
C PRO A 131 12.51 -10.79 -6.54
N LEU A 132 11.79 -11.82 -6.11
CA LEU A 132 12.40 -13.06 -5.62
C LEU A 132 13.15 -13.86 -6.68
N ALA A 133 12.83 -13.67 -7.96
CA ALA A 133 13.50 -14.42 -9.03
C ALA A 133 14.98 -14.02 -9.18
N TYR A 134 15.34 -12.78 -8.85
CA TYR A 134 16.73 -12.31 -8.89
C TYR A 134 17.41 -12.27 -7.51
N LEU A 135 16.73 -12.70 -6.44
CA LEU A 135 17.33 -12.80 -5.10
C LEU A 135 18.62 -13.65 -5.09
N PRO A 136 18.69 -14.85 -5.72
CA PRO A 136 19.91 -15.64 -5.73
C PRO A 136 21.08 -14.89 -6.38
N LEU A 137 20.82 -14.14 -7.45
CA LEU A 137 21.84 -13.34 -8.13
C LEU A 137 22.36 -12.20 -7.25
N ILE A 138 21.46 -11.51 -6.55
CA ILE A 138 21.86 -10.46 -5.58
C ILE A 138 22.68 -11.05 -4.45
N VAL A 139 22.32 -12.24 -3.95
CA VAL A 139 23.08 -12.93 -2.90
C VAL A 139 24.47 -13.33 -3.40
N ILE A 140 24.61 -13.79 -4.65
CA ILE A 140 25.91 -14.10 -5.24
C ILE A 140 26.79 -12.86 -5.34
N TRP A 141 26.23 -11.70 -5.69
CA TRP A 141 26.99 -10.45 -5.90
C TRP A 141 27.28 -9.72 -4.58
N CYS A 142 26.32 -9.69 -3.66
CA CYS A 142 26.39 -8.89 -2.43
C CYS A 142 26.63 -9.71 -1.16
N GLY A 143 26.64 -11.05 -1.28
CA GLY A 143 26.71 -11.95 -0.13
C GLY A 143 25.37 -12.12 0.62
N ILE A 144 25.36 -13.08 1.56
CA ILE A 144 24.23 -13.29 2.46
C ILE A 144 24.32 -12.25 3.58
N GLY A 145 23.59 -11.14 3.47
CA GLY A 145 23.67 -10.06 4.44
C GLY A 145 22.49 -9.08 4.37
N GLU A 146 22.60 -7.98 5.09
CA GLU A 146 21.59 -6.95 5.09
C GLU A 146 21.51 -6.20 3.75
N LEU A 147 22.67 -6.02 3.09
CA LEU A 147 22.74 -5.32 1.82
C LEU A 147 21.91 -6.00 0.73
N SER A 148 21.97 -7.34 0.62
CA SER A 148 21.23 -8.09 -0.39
C SER A 148 19.72 -7.96 -0.19
N LYS A 149 19.24 -7.98 1.05
CA LYS A 149 17.81 -7.80 1.39
C LYS A 149 17.34 -6.39 1.08
N VAL A 150 18.09 -5.37 1.54
CA VAL A 150 17.76 -3.96 1.29
C VAL A 150 17.78 -3.64 -0.20
N LEU A 151 18.76 -4.16 -0.97
CA LEU A 151 18.83 -3.98 -2.41
C LEU A 151 17.65 -4.62 -3.14
N LEU A 152 17.24 -5.82 -2.72
CA LEU A 152 16.07 -6.49 -3.28
C LEU A 152 14.79 -5.66 -3.08
N ILE A 153 14.58 -5.17 -1.86
CA ILE A 153 13.43 -4.33 -1.51
C ILE A 153 13.49 -3.00 -2.27
N TYR A 154 14.67 -2.39 -2.34
CA TYR A 154 14.91 -1.16 -3.10
C TYR A 154 14.48 -1.30 -4.57
N LEU A 155 14.92 -2.36 -5.25
CA LEU A 155 14.56 -2.61 -6.65
C LEU A 155 13.04 -2.80 -6.82
N ALA A 156 12.39 -3.48 -5.88
CA ALA A 156 10.94 -3.67 -5.89
C ALA A 156 10.16 -2.35 -5.74
N ILE A 157 10.67 -1.41 -4.92
CA ILE A 157 10.07 -0.09 -4.66
C ILE A 157 10.37 0.91 -5.78
N PHE A 158 11.55 0.85 -6.37
CA PHE A 158 12.06 1.84 -7.32
C PHE A 158 11.15 2.03 -8.54
N ALA A 159 10.75 0.93 -9.20
CA ALA A 159 9.97 1.01 -10.44
C ALA A 159 8.59 1.69 -10.25
N PRO A 160 7.76 1.30 -9.25
CA PRO A 160 6.50 1.99 -9.00
C PRO A 160 6.65 3.49 -8.77
N ILE A 161 7.66 3.93 -8.01
CA ILE A 161 7.92 5.34 -7.73
C ILE A 161 8.36 6.07 -9.00
N ALA A 162 9.30 5.52 -9.77
CA ALA A 162 9.82 6.14 -10.98
C ALA A 162 8.72 6.32 -12.03
N ILE A 163 7.90 5.29 -12.26
CA ILE A 163 6.80 5.32 -13.22
C ILE A 163 5.70 6.30 -12.81
N ALA A 164 5.29 6.27 -11.54
CA ALA A 164 4.28 7.21 -11.04
C ALA A 164 4.78 8.66 -11.14
N THR A 165 6.04 8.91 -10.79
CA THR A 165 6.67 10.22 -10.93
C THR A 165 6.71 10.67 -12.39
N ALA A 166 7.14 9.80 -13.32
CA ALA A 166 7.17 10.11 -14.74
C ALA A 166 5.77 10.42 -15.29
N THR A 167 4.76 9.69 -14.86
CA THR A 167 3.35 9.93 -15.21
C THR A 167 2.89 11.29 -14.68
N GLY A 168 3.11 11.59 -13.41
CA GLY A 168 2.76 12.88 -12.82
C GLY A 168 3.42 14.07 -13.50
N VAL A 169 4.69 13.93 -13.94
CA VAL A 169 5.39 14.96 -14.71
C VAL A 169 4.75 15.17 -16.10
N ARG A 170 4.34 14.09 -16.76
CA ARG A 170 3.70 14.15 -18.09
C ARG A 170 2.28 14.77 -18.06
N THR A 171 1.58 14.67 -16.95
CA THR A 171 0.20 15.17 -16.78
C THR A 171 0.15 16.64 -16.36
N VAL A 172 1.30 17.29 -16.16
CA VAL A 172 1.35 18.73 -15.84
C VAL A 172 0.77 19.53 -17.01
N ASP A 173 -0.18 20.43 -16.70
CA ASP A 173 -0.86 21.28 -17.69
C ASP A 173 0.17 22.11 -18.49
N PRO A 174 0.22 21.96 -19.82
CA PRO A 174 1.10 22.76 -20.69
C PRO A 174 0.89 24.26 -20.57
N ALA A 175 -0.31 24.73 -20.19
CA ALA A 175 -0.57 26.14 -19.99
C ALA A 175 0.21 26.71 -18.81
N LYS A 176 0.32 25.96 -17.70
CA LYS A 176 1.13 26.34 -16.54
C LYS A 176 2.62 26.42 -16.89
N LEU A 177 3.11 25.49 -17.70
CA LEU A 177 4.51 25.49 -18.15
C LEU A 177 4.81 26.70 -19.04
N ARG A 178 3.93 26.99 -20.03
CA ARG A 178 4.07 28.16 -20.93
C ARG A 178 3.99 29.47 -20.15
N ALA A 179 3.06 29.60 -19.20
CA ALA A 179 2.94 30.79 -18.38
C ALA A 179 4.21 31.08 -17.57
N ALA A 180 4.78 30.06 -16.93
CA ALA A 180 6.03 30.22 -16.20
C ALA A 180 7.22 30.55 -17.10
N GLN A 181 7.28 29.97 -18.31
CA GLN A 181 8.31 30.28 -19.31
C GLN A 181 8.18 31.74 -19.84
N SER A 182 6.96 32.24 -20.06
CA SER A 182 6.73 33.63 -20.46
C SER A 182 7.17 34.65 -19.40
N LEU A 183 7.20 34.23 -18.13
CA LEU A 183 7.76 35.00 -17.00
C LEU A 183 9.28 34.85 -16.84
N GLY A 184 9.96 34.18 -17.78
CA GLY A 184 11.42 34.00 -17.76
C GLY A 184 11.92 32.88 -16.79
N ALA A 185 11.06 31.96 -16.41
CA ALA A 185 11.49 30.87 -15.51
C ALA A 185 12.55 29.96 -16.15
N THR A 186 13.64 29.72 -15.43
CA THR A 186 14.69 28.77 -15.82
C THR A 186 14.17 27.33 -15.72
N LYS A 187 14.87 26.37 -16.36
CA LYS A 187 14.51 24.95 -16.29
C LYS A 187 14.46 24.43 -14.84
N ALA A 188 15.39 24.84 -13.99
CA ALA A 188 15.42 24.47 -12.57
C ALA A 188 14.20 25.03 -11.81
N GLN A 189 13.82 26.28 -12.08
CA GLN A 189 12.64 26.91 -11.51
C GLN A 189 11.34 26.24 -11.97
N LEU A 190 11.25 25.87 -13.27
CA LEU A 190 10.14 25.08 -13.79
C LEU A 190 9.97 23.73 -13.05
N ILE A 191 11.07 23.00 -12.88
CA ILE A 191 11.03 21.70 -12.18
C ILE A 191 10.61 21.91 -10.72
N ARG A 192 11.24 22.84 -10.00
CA ARG A 192 11.03 23.02 -8.57
C ARG A 192 9.68 23.63 -8.20
N HIS A 193 9.19 24.60 -8.97
CA HIS A 193 8.01 25.39 -8.60
C HIS A 193 6.75 25.05 -9.38
N VAL A 194 6.86 24.36 -10.51
CA VAL A 194 5.69 24.00 -11.34
C VAL A 194 5.53 22.49 -11.43
N ILE A 195 6.56 21.79 -11.91
CA ILE A 195 6.46 20.35 -12.22
C ILE A 195 6.36 19.55 -10.94
N LEU A 196 7.30 19.72 -10.01
CA LEU A 196 7.37 18.92 -8.78
C LEU A 196 6.12 19.10 -7.90
N PRO A 197 5.61 20.31 -7.61
CA PRO A 197 4.36 20.48 -6.87
C PRO A 197 3.14 19.90 -7.58
N SER A 198 3.07 20.00 -8.92
CA SER A 198 1.97 19.45 -9.70
C SER A 198 1.99 17.91 -9.76
N ALA A 199 3.18 17.29 -9.82
CA ALA A 199 3.37 15.84 -9.83
C ALA A 199 3.33 15.21 -8.44
N LEU A 200 3.35 16.00 -7.37
CA LEU A 200 3.43 15.49 -5.98
C LEU A 200 2.34 14.47 -5.61
N PRO A 201 1.06 14.62 -6.03
CA PRO A 201 0.03 13.62 -5.79
C PRO A 201 0.39 12.24 -6.37
N ASP A 202 0.90 12.22 -7.60
CA ASP A 202 1.29 10.99 -8.30
C ASP A 202 2.53 10.37 -7.65
N ILE A 203 3.52 11.19 -7.28
CA ILE A 203 4.72 10.76 -6.55
C ILE A 203 4.32 10.05 -5.24
N LEU A 204 3.46 10.67 -4.43
CA LEU A 204 3.00 10.08 -3.17
C LEU A 204 2.20 8.79 -3.40
N THR A 205 1.42 8.72 -4.47
CA THR A 205 0.74 7.51 -4.90
C THR A 205 1.75 6.41 -5.28
N GLY A 206 2.80 6.77 -6.03
CA GLY A 206 3.90 5.88 -6.36
C GLY A 206 4.64 5.34 -5.14
N ILE A 207 4.93 6.20 -4.15
CA ILE A 207 5.56 5.81 -2.88
C ILE A 207 4.66 4.81 -2.13
N ARG A 208 3.35 5.03 -2.10
CA ARG A 208 2.40 4.14 -1.44
C ARG A 208 2.33 2.76 -2.12
N ILE A 209 2.24 2.73 -3.45
CA ILE A 209 2.27 1.48 -4.23
C ILE A 209 3.61 0.77 -4.02
N GLY A 210 4.71 1.50 -4.11
CA GLY A 210 6.06 1.00 -3.88
C GLY A 210 6.23 0.39 -2.50
N LEU A 211 5.72 1.06 -1.44
CA LEU A 211 5.76 0.52 -0.08
C LEU A 211 5.01 -0.82 0.01
N GLY A 212 3.83 -0.96 -0.61
CA GLY A 212 3.07 -2.20 -0.60
C GLY A 212 3.83 -3.36 -1.27
N VAL A 213 4.42 -3.12 -2.44
CA VAL A 213 5.26 -4.11 -3.14
C VAL A 213 6.53 -4.41 -2.33
N GLY A 214 7.18 -3.37 -1.80
CA GLY A 214 8.38 -3.50 -0.97
C GLY A 214 8.12 -4.28 0.32
N TRP A 215 6.97 -4.08 0.97
CA TRP A 215 6.59 -4.83 2.17
C TRP A 215 6.44 -6.33 1.89
N SER A 216 5.74 -6.69 0.83
CA SER A 216 5.60 -8.10 0.41
C SER A 216 6.97 -8.72 0.06
N THR A 217 7.82 -7.95 -0.63
CA THR A 217 9.18 -8.38 -0.97
C THR A 217 10.06 -8.53 0.26
N LEU A 218 9.96 -7.63 1.26
CA LEU A 218 10.66 -7.72 2.54
C LEU A 218 10.34 -9.04 3.24
N VAL A 219 9.05 -9.33 3.45
CA VAL A 219 8.63 -10.56 4.12
C VAL A 219 9.18 -11.78 3.40
N ALA A 220 9.06 -11.82 2.08
CA ALA A 220 9.56 -12.93 1.28
C ALA A 220 11.11 -13.06 1.33
N ALA A 221 11.85 -11.96 1.35
CA ALA A 221 13.30 -11.98 1.52
C ALA A 221 13.71 -12.47 2.93
N GLU A 222 12.95 -12.09 3.94
CA GLU A 222 13.19 -12.54 5.31
C GLU A 222 12.90 -14.02 5.52
N LEU A 223 11.91 -14.60 4.82
CA LEU A 223 11.62 -16.03 4.84
C LEU A 223 12.80 -16.87 4.34
N ILE A 224 13.61 -16.36 3.40
CA ILE A 224 14.62 -17.15 2.70
C ILE A 224 16.02 -16.87 3.24
N ALA A 225 16.38 -15.64 3.53
CA ALA A 225 17.77 -15.22 3.71
C ALA A 225 18.02 -14.40 4.99
N ALA A 226 17.14 -14.45 6.00
CA ALA A 226 17.31 -13.68 7.22
C ALA A 226 17.59 -14.55 8.44
N THR A 227 18.25 -13.94 9.44
CA THR A 227 18.44 -14.46 10.80
C THR A 227 17.62 -13.68 11.83
N SER A 228 16.98 -12.60 11.41
CA SER A 228 16.11 -11.76 12.23
C SER A 228 15.10 -11.04 11.33
N GLY A 229 13.97 -10.65 11.88
CA GLY A 229 12.86 -10.01 11.17
C GLY A 229 11.54 -10.75 11.40
N LEU A 230 10.44 -10.13 11.02
CA LEU A 230 9.11 -10.73 11.21
C LEU A 230 8.90 -11.94 10.30
N GLY A 231 9.37 -11.86 9.04
CA GLY A 231 9.31 -12.98 8.11
C GLY A 231 10.15 -14.16 8.60
N PHE A 232 11.36 -13.91 9.10
CA PHE A 232 12.19 -14.94 9.71
C PHE A 232 11.48 -15.59 10.91
N MET A 233 10.88 -14.80 11.80
CA MET A 233 10.13 -15.32 12.94
C MET A 233 9.00 -16.26 12.49
N VAL A 234 8.22 -15.88 11.47
CA VAL A 234 7.15 -16.71 10.92
C VAL A 234 7.70 -18.00 10.31
N GLN A 235 8.77 -17.91 9.50
CA GLN A 235 9.37 -19.08 8.84
C GLN A 235 9.94 -20.06 9.84
N SER A 236 10.69 -19.57 10.80
CA SER A 236 11.28 -20.39 11.86
C SER A 236 10.20 -21.07 12.70
N ALA A 237 9.15 -20.34 13.10
CA ALA A 237 8.03 -20.91 13.82
C ALA A 237 7.30 -21.99 13.00
N ALA A 238 7.14 -21.80 11.70
CA ALA A 238 6.52 -22.78 10.81
C ALA A 238 7.35 -24.06 10.70
N GLN A 239 8.68 -23.96 10.67
CA GLN A 239 9.58 -25.12 10.63
C GLN A 239 9.49 -25.98 11.91
N PHE A 240 9.22 -25.37 13.06
CA PHE A 240 9.05 -26.05 14.33
C PHE A 240 7.58 -26.33 14.70
N LEU A 241 6.64 -26.10 13.77
CA LEU A 241 5.19 -26.28 13.97
C LEU A 241 4.61 -25.49 15.16
N VAL A 242 5.21 -24.33 15.47
CA VAL A 242 4.74 -23.41 16.53
C VAL A 242 3.70 -22.47 15.91
N THR A 243 2.53 -23.01 15.60
CA THR A 243 1.51 -22.36 14.78
C THR A 243 0.93 -21.08 15.39
N ASP A 244 0.90 -21.00 16.73
CA ASP A 244 0.48 -19.78 17.44
C ASP A 244 1.41 -18.59 17.16
N VAL A 245 2.73 -18.82 17.06
CA VAL A 245 3.70 -17.79 16.64
C VAL A 245 3.55 -17.46 15.15
N VAL A 246 3.27 -18.46 14.31
CA VAL A 246 3.04 -18.23 12.86
C VAL A 246 1.85 -17.30 12.66
N VAL A 247 0.70 -17.63 13.26
CA VAL A 247 -0.53 -16.81 13.12
C VAL A 247 -0.32 -15.42 13.72
N LEU A 248 0.29 -15.33 14.90
CA LEU A 248 0.61 -14.04 15.52
C LEU A 248 1.55 -13.21 14.64
N GLY A 249 2.59 -13.82 14.06
CA GLY A 249 3.51 -13.13 13.15
C GLY A 249 2.82 -12.60 11.90
N ILE A 250 1.92 -13.38 11.30
CA ILE A 250 1.11 -12.94 10.16
C ILE A 250 0.22 -11.74 10.55
N LEU A 251 -0.42 -11.79 11.72
CA LEU A 251 -1.23 -10.68 12.23
C LEU A 251 -0.39 -9.41 12.47
N LEU A 252 0.80 -9.55 13.03
CA LEU A 252 1.73 -8.44 13.23
C LEU A 252 2.19 -7.84 11.90
N ILE A 253 2.56 -8.68 10.92
CA ILE A 253 2.91 -8.23 9.57
C ILE A 253 1.76 -7.44 8.94
N ALA A 254 0.53 -7.95 9.03
CA ALA A 254 -0.66 -7.28 8.50
C ALA A 254 -0.95 -5.96 9.21
N LEU A 255 -0.84 -5.92 10.54
CA LEU A 255 -1.08 -4.72 11.36
C LEU A 255 -0.07 -3.61 11.02
N ILE A 256 1.20 -3.97 10.87
CA ILE A 256 2.26 -3.00 10.54
C ILE A 256 2.08 -2.48 9.11
N ALA A 257 1.79 -3.38 8.15
CA ALA A 257 1.49 -2.97 6.77
C ALA A 257 0.32 -1.97 6.74
N PHE A 258 -0.75 -2.26 7.47
CA PHE A 258 -1.90 -1.37 7.60
C PHE A 258 -1.53 -0.03 8.26
N ALA A 259 -0.74 -0.04 9.33
CA ALA A 259 -0.28 1.17 10.01
C ALA A 259 0.59 2.05 9.09
N LEU A 260 1.50 1.44 8.32
CA LEU A 260 2.34 2.13 7.34
C LEU A 260 1.49 2.75 6.21
N GLU A 261 0.54 1.99 5.67
CA GLU A 261 -0.40 2.49 4.64
C GLU A 261 -1.24 3.66 5.16
N MET A 262 -1.77 3.58 6.39
CA MET A 262 -2.56 4.66 7.00
C MET A 262 -1.69 5.90 7.29
N SER A 263 -0.44 5.71 7.68
CA SER A 263 0.51 6.79 7.91
C SER A 263 0.82 7.55 6.61
N LEU A 264 1.06 6.82 5.51
CA LEU A 264 1.27 7.44 4.19
C LEU A 264 0.00 8.15 3.69
N ARG A 265 -1.19 7.58 3.88
CA ARG A 265 -2.45 8.25 3.54
C ARG A 265 -2.65 9.54 4.34
N ALA A 266 -2.32 9.53 5.62
CA ALA A 266 -2.39 10.72 6.46
C ALA A 266 -1.40 11.78 5.99
N LEU A 267 -0.16 11.39 5.66
CA LEU A 267 0.86 12.26 5.10
C LEU A 267 0.41 12.86 3.76
N GLN A 268 -0.12 12.03 2.85
CA GLN A 268 -0.64 12.48 1.55
C GLN A 268 -1.73 13.54 1.70
N ARG A 269 -2.69 13.33 2.61
CA ARG A 269 -3.75 14.34 2.88
C ARG A 269 -3.21 15.66 3.41
N LYS A 270 -2.12 15.63 4.20
CA LYS A 270 -1.48 16.84 4.71
C LYS A 270 -0.66 17.58 3.65
N LEU A 271 0.07 16.83 2.81
CA LEU A 271 0.97 17.42 1.82
C LEU A 271 0.24 17.90 0.55
N VAL A 272 -0.91 17.29 0.22
CA VAL A 272 -1.65 17.59 -1.01
C VAL A 272 -3.15 17.80 -0.71
N PRO A 273 -3.52 18.86 0.05
CA PRO A 273 -4.91 19.11 0.42
C PRO A 273 -5.80 19.48 -0.77
N TRP A 274 -5.21 19.92 -1.88
CA TRP A 274 -5.93 20.29 -3.12
C TRP A 274 -6.27 19.08 -4.01
N HIS A 275 -5.75 17.89 -3.74
CA HIS A 275 -6.05 16.68 -4.52
C HIS A 275 -7.47 16.19 -4.22
N GLY A 276 -8.32 16.12 -5.24
CA GLY A 276 -9.74 15.74 -5.11
C GLY A 276 -10.73 16.92 -5.04
N GLN A 277 -10.27 18.16 -5.19
CA GLN A 277 -11.14 19.36 -5.24
C GLN A 277 -11.40 19.88 -6.67
N SER A 278 -10.90 19.16 -7.70
CA SER A 278 -11.26 19.47 -9.10
C SER A 278 -12.67 18.98 -9.38
N HIS A 279 -13.63 19.91 -9.36
CA HIS A 279 -14.96 19.75 -9.93
C HIS A 279 -14.90 20.02 -11.43
#